data_0b70379c0994e118a943de24f47aee4c
#
_entry.id   0b70379c0994e118a943de24f47aee4c
#
_cell.length_a   1.000
_cell.length_b   1.000
_cell.length_c   1.000
_cell.angle_alpha   90.00
_cell.angle_beta   90.00
_cell.angle_gamma   90.00
#
_symmetry.space_group_name_H-M   'P 1'
#
loop_
_entity.id
_entity.type
_entity.pdbx_description
1 polymer ?
#
loop_
_entity_poly.entity_id
_entity_poly.type
_entity_poly.pdbx_seq_one_letter_code
_entity_poly.pdbx_strand_id
1 'polypeptide(L)'
;VYEFAQREGDDFTNLEKRGIIIGVADGKLEEYVRLHDEQPQIIHDLCYQNGFRKSSIFAFPTLSGNWYLLQFVEYKGKEDPRLYENPTYQEWLRVTGECQKPLPGEKFWKDMKLLFQYRK
;
A
#
# COMPACT_ATOMS: atom_id res chain seq x y z
N VAL A 1 -2.69 -9.55 3.07
CA VAL A 1 -2.20 -8.79 4.22
C VAL A 1 -0.69 -8.78 4.20
N TYR A 2 -0.11 -7.64 4.42
CA TYR A 2 1.30 -7.42 4.30
C TYR A 2 1.80 -6.57 5.47
N GLU A 3 2.70 -7.10 6.27
CA GLU A 3 3.26 -6.41 7.43
C GLU A 3 4.79 -6.45 7.40
N PHE A 4 5.40 -5.33 7.79
CA PHE A 4 6.85 -5.27 7.95
C PHE A 4 7.23 -5.81 9.32
N ALA A 5 8.24 -6.66 9.39
CA ALA A 5 8.74 -7.17 10.65
C ALA A 5 9.38 -6.05 11.46
N GLN A 6 9.10 -6.02 12.77
CA GLN A 6 9.75 -5.09 13.67
C GLN A 6 11.23 -5.45 13.80
N ARG A 7 12.08 -4.46 13.62
CA ARG A 7 13.52 -4.61 13.77
C ARG A 7 13.94 -4.22 15.18
N GLU A 8 15.05 -4.80 15.63
CA GLU A 8 15.58 -4.52 16.97
C GLU A 8 15.78 -3.02 17.16
N GLY A 9 15.33 -2.51 18.30
CA GLY A 9 15.44 -1.09 18.63
C GLY A 9 14.41 -0.19 17.96
N ASP A 10 13.52 -0.74 17.15
CA ASP A 10 12.49 0.06 16.49
C ASP A 10 11.26 0.21 17.39
N ASP A 11 10.65 1.37 17.29
CA ASP A 11 9.47 1.73 18.06
C ASP A 11 8.25 1.81 17.15
N PHE A 12 7.24 0.97 17.40
CA PHE A 12 6.00 0.92 16.64
C PHE A 12 4.87 1.69 17.34
N THR A 13 5.22 2.61 18.24
CA THR A 13 4.23 3.48 18.88
C THR A 13 4.07 4.79 18.11
N ASN A 14 2.92 5.45 18.29
CA ASN A 14 2.63 6.77 17.70
C ASN A 14 2.82 6.82 16.18
N LEU A 15 2.38 5.75 15.50
CA LEU A 15 2.46 5.70 14.05
C LEU A 15 1.36 6.53 13.40
N GLU A 16 1.72 7.21 12.32
CA GLU A 16 0.73 7.87 11.47
C GLU A 16 -0.01 6.81 10.65
N LYS A 17 -1.29 7.04 10.41
CA LYS A 17 -2.15 6.09 9.69
C LYS A 17 -2.72 6.70 8.45
N ARG A 18 -2.76 5.89 7.40
CA ARG A 18 -3.35 6.29 6.12
C ARG A 18 -4.13 5.12 5.54
N GLY A 19 -5.38 5.38 5.11
CA GLY A 19 -6.17 4.43 4.36
C GLY A 19 -6.31 4.94 2.93
N ILE A 20 -6.09 4.07 1.96
CA ILE A 20 -6.18 4.43 0.55
C ILE A 20 -6.95 3.36 -0.22
N ILE A 21 -7.59 3.77 -1.32
CA ILE A 21 -8.42 2.89 -2.14
C ILE A 21 -8.11 3.08 -3.63
N ILE A 22 -8.13 1.98 -4.38
CA ILE A 22 -7.97 1.98 -5.83
C ILE A 22 -8.72 0.79 -6.40
N GLY A 23 -9.14 0.87 -7.65
CA GLY A 23 -9.76 -0.25 -8.34
C GLY A 23 -8.71 -1.23 -8.88
N VAL A 24 -9.18 -2.44 -9.21
CA VAL A 24 -8.37 -3.47 -9.89
C VAL A 24 -8.75 -3.48 -11.36
N ALA A 25 -7.76 -3.50 -12.24
CA ALA A 25 -8.01 -3.65 -13.68
C ALA A 25 -8.62 -5.04 -13.96
N ASP A 26 -9.45 -5.12 -14.98
CA ASP A 26 -10.20 -6.33 -15.30
C ASP A 26 -9.28 -7.55 -15.43
N GLY A 27 -9.58 -8.61 -14.66
CA GLY A 27 -8.83 -9.87 -14.71
C GLY A 27 -7.45 -9.82 -14.08
N LYS A 28 -7.09 -8.75 -13.37
CA LYS A 28 -5.73 -8.56 -12.86
C LYS A 28 -5.55 -8.82 -11.36
N LEU A 29 -6.59 -9.26 -10.66
CA LEU A 29 -6.49 -9.48 -9.22
C LEU A 29 -5.44 -10.55 -8.87
N GLU A 30 -5.47 -11.68 -9.58
CA GLU A 30 -4.52 -12.77 -9.32
C GLU A 30 -3.08 -12.34 -9.57
N GLU A 31 -2.85 -11.58 -10.64
CA GLU A 31 -1.53 -11.04 -10.94
C GLU A 31 -1.06 -10.08 -9.85
N TYR A 32 -1.95 -9.23 -9.35
CA TYR A 32 -1.64 -8.31 -8.28
C TYR A 32 -1.21 -9.05 -7.01
N VAL A 33 -1.94 -10.12 -6.66
CA VAL A 33 -1.60 -10.97 -5.50
C VAL A 33 -0.24 -11.63 -5.71
N ARG A 34 -0.01 -12.19 -6.91
CA ARG A 34 1.25 -12.86 -7.24
C ARG A 34 2.44 -11.91 -7.10
N LEU A 35 2.31 -10.67 -7.59
CA LEU A 35 3.37 -9.67 -7.47
C LEU A 35 3.74 -9.40 -6.02
N HIS A 36 2.75 -9.37 -5.12
CA HIS A 36 3.01 -9.15 -3.70
C HIS A 36 3.60 -10.39 -3.02
N ASP A 37 3.14 -11.58 -3.39
CA ASP A 37 3.70 -12.82 -2.86
C ASP A 37 5.17 -12.98 -3.26
N GLU A 38 5.54 -12.50 -4.42
CA GLU A 38 6.89 -12.58 -4.96
C GLU A 38 7.66 -11.26 -4.83
N GLN A 39 7.18 -10.34 -4.00
CA GLN A 39 7.79 -9.02 -3.88
C GLN A 39 9.26 -9.12 -3.47
N PRO A 40 10.16 -8.45 -4.23
CA PRO A 40 11.59 -8.45 -3.87
C PRO A 40 11.85 -7.84 -2.51
N GLN A 41 12.80 -8.42 -1.77
CA GLN A 41 13.17 -7.91 -0.44
C GLN A 41 13.60 -6.44 -0.47
N ILE A 42 14.21 -6.00 -1.56
CA ILE A 42 14.64 -4.60 -1.69
C ILE A 42 13.47 -3.62 -1.57
N ILE A 43 12.27 -4.01 -2.03
CA ILE A 43 11.09 -3.15 -1.91
C ILE A 43 10.68 -3.01 -0.44
N HIS A 44 10.70 -4.11 0.32
CA HIS A 44 10.46 -4.07 1.76
C HIS A 44 11.44 -3.14 2.46
N ASP A 45 12.71 -3.28 2.12
CA ASP A 45 13.77 -2.49 2.75
C ASP A 45 13.62 -1.01 2.44
N LEU A 46 13.29 -0.66 1.19
CA LEU A 46 13.07 0.72 0.79
C LEU A 46 11.88 1.33 1.53
N CYS A 47 10.78 0.60 1.63
CA CYS A 47 9.60 1.07 2.36
C CYS A 47 9.93 1.28 3.84
N TYR A 48 10.62 0.33 4.46
CA TYR A 48 11.00 0.43 5.86
C TYR A 48 11.93 1.62 6.12
N GLN A 49 12.93 1.81 5.26
CA GLN A 49 13.86 2.93 5.37
C GLN A 49 13.16 4.28 5.25
N ASN A 50 12.01 4.32 4.57
CA ASN A 50 11.23 5.53 4.37
C ASN A 50 10.02 5.63 5.32
N GLY A 51 10.07 4.90 6.42
CA GLY A 51 9.14 5.08 7.53
C GLY A 51 8.00 4.09 7.61
N PHE A 52 7.77 3.26 6.61
CA PHE A 52 6.68 2.29 6.65
C PHE A 52 6.93 1.24 7.73
N ARG A 53 5.91 0.95 8.54
CA ARG A 53 6.01 -0.02 9.64
C ARG A 53 4.98 -1.12 9.55
N LYS A 54 3.79 -0.82 9.03
CA LYS A 54 2.74 -1.80 8.79
C LYS A 54 2.01 -1.45 7.51
N SER A 55 1.67 -2.47 6.74
CA SER A 55 0.86 -2.30 5.54
C SER A 55 -0.01 -3.53 5.36
N SER A 56 -1.31 -3.31 5.20
CA SER A 56 -2.27 -4.38 4.94
C SER A 56 -3.11 -3.99 3.75
N ILE A 57 -3.25 -4.91 2.79
CA ILE A 57 -4.05 -4.69 1.60
C ILE A 57 -5.21 -5.67 1.60
N PHE A 58 -6.42 -5.13 1.51
CA PHE A 58 -7.64 -5.92 1.43
C PHE A 58 -8.27 -5.72 0.06
N ALA A 59 -8.90 -6.77 -0.45
CA ALA A 59 -9.63 -6.69 -1.71
C ALA A 59 -11.09 -7.03 -1.46
N PHE A 60 -11.99 -6.35 -2.17
CA PHE A 60 -13.41 -6.70 -2.10
C PHE A 60 -14.08 -6.51 -3.46
N PRO A 61 -15.07 -7.36 -3.81
CA PRO A 61 -15.85 -7.19 -5.02
C PRO A 61 -17.02 -6.25 -4.79
N THR A 62 -17.40 -5.53 -5.85
CA THR A 62 -18.66 -4.77 -5.86
C THR A 62 -19.76 -5.60 -6.51
N LEU A 63 -21.00 -5.12 -6.42
CA LEU A 63 -22.14 -5.79 -7.05
C LEU A 63 -22.00 -5.90 -8.57
N SER A 64 -21.25 -5.01 -9.20
CA SER A 64 -20.98 -5.05 -10.63
C SER A 64 -19.90 -6.03 -11.04
N GLY A 65 -19.27 -6.70 -10.06
CA GLY A 65 -18.19 -7.65 -10.32
C GLY A 65 -16.79 -7.04 -10.39
N ASN A 66 -16.68 -5.73 -10.25
CA ASN A 66 -15.38 -5.05 -10.18
C ASN A 66 -14.79 -5.22 -8.80
N TRP A 67 -13.46 -5.33 -8.72
CA TRP A 67 -12.74 -5.42 -7.46
C TRP A 67 -12.11 -4.11 -7.08
N TYR A 68 -12.04 -3.86 -5.78
CA TYR A 68 -11.32 -2.73 -5.22
C TYR A 68 -10.31 -3.21 -4.20
N LEU A 69 -9.23 -2.44 -4.06
CA LEU A 69 -8.19 -2.66 -3.06
C LEU A 69 -8.24 -1.55 -2.03
N LEU A 70 -8.21 -1.93 -0.76
CA LEU A 70 -8.04 -1.00 0.35
C LEU A 70 -6.70 -1.29 1.00
N GLN A 71 -5.86 -0.27 1.12
CA GLN A 71 -4.58 -0.40 1.79
C GLN A 71 -4.58 0.47 3.04
N PHE A 72 -4.19 -0.14 4.15
CA PHE A 72 -4.00 0.55 5.42
C PHE A 72 -2.51 0.55 5.72
N VAL A 73 -1.94 1.74 5.85
CA VAL A 73 -0.51 1.93 6.05
C VAL A 73 -0.29 2.64 7.35
N GLU A 74 0.68 2.18 8.13
CA GLU A 74 1.16 2.88 9.32
C GLU A 74 2.64 3.16 9.13
N TYR A 75 3.06 4.40 9.42
CA TYR A 75 4.43 4.80 9.21
C TYR A 75 4.93 5.70 10.34
N LYS A 76 6.23 5.70 10.53
CA LYS A 76 6.91 6.49 11.55
C LYS A 76 7.17 7.89 11.01
N GLY A 77 6.60 8.89 11.67
CA GLY A 77 6.67 10.26 11.19
C GLY A 77 5.76 10.49 10.02
N LYS A 78 6.24 11.16 9.01
CA LYS A 78 5.51 11.40 7.77
C LYS A 78 6.08 10.54 6.66
N GLU A 79 5.23 10.20 5.69
CA GLU A 79 5.67 9.49 4.49
C GLU A 79 6.78 10.30 3.81
N ASP A 80 7.88 9.63 3.48
CA ASP A 80 9.03 10.29 2.86
C ASP A 80 8.86 10.30 1.33
N PRO A 81 8.69 11.48 0.70
CA PRO A 81 8.50 11.55 -0.75
C PRO A 81 9.69 11.06 -1.56
N ARG A 82 10.88 10.96 -0.96
CA ARG A 82 12.07 10.45 -1.66
C ARG A 82 11.94 9.00 -2.09
N LEU A 83 11.06 8.23 -1.43
CA LEU A 83 10.77 6.87 -1.85
C LEU A 83 10.29 6.83 -3.31
N TYR A 84 9.45 7.78 -3.69
CA TYR A 84 8.88 7.84 -5.04
C TYR A 84 9.89 8.30 -6.09
N GLU A 85 11.06 8.79 -5.68
CA GLU A 85 12.15 9.16 -6.58
C GLU A 85 13.11 8.00 -6.85
N ASN A 86 13.01 6.90 -6.07
CA ASN A 86 13.89 5.75 -6.22
C ASN A 86 13.51 4.94 -7.46
N PRO A 87 14.45 4.69 -8.41
CA PRO A 87 14.14 3.97 -9.65
C PRO A 87 13.62 2.54 -9.43
N THR A 88 14.13 1.84 -8.42
CA THR A 88 13.68 0.48 -8.10
C THR A 88 12.24 0.50 -7.62
N TYR A 89 11.88 1.46 -6.77
CA TYR A 89 10.52 1.60 -6.30
C TYR A 89 9.58 2.06 -7.42
N GLN A 90 10.05 2.92 -8.31
CA GLN A 90 9.27 3.34 -9.49
C GLN A 90 8.91 2.14 -10.38
N GLU A 91 9.85 1.21 -10.58
CA GLU A 91 9.57 0.00 -11.35
C GLU A 91 8.52 -0.87 -10.66
N TRP A 92 8.59 -1.00 -9.34
CA TRP A 92 7.57 -1.70 -8.56
C TRP A 92 6.19 -1.05 -8.76
N LEU A 93 6.11 0.27 -8.69
CA LEU A 93 4.85 0.99 -8.91
C LEU A 93 4.36 0.83 -10.35
N ARG A 94 5.27 0.74 -11.31
CA ARG A 94 4.90 0.52 -12.72
C ARG A 94 4.22 -0.84 -12.89
N VAL A 95 4.82 -1.91 -12.39
CA VAL A 95 4.26 -3.26 -12.58
C VAL A 95 2.97 -3.46 -11.80
N THR A 96 2.89 -2.94 -10.58
CA THR A 96 1.65 -3.03 -9.80
C THR A 96 0.56 -2.13 -10.40
N GLY A 97 0.94 -0.98 -10.95
CA GLY A 97 0.02 -0.06 -11.61
C GLY A 97 -0.70 -0.65 -12.80
N GLU A 98 -0.07 -1.59 -13.49
CA GLU A 98 -0.71 -2.30 -14.62
C GLU A 98 -1.91 -3.14 -14.17
N CYS A 99 -1.96 -3.51 -12.89
CA CYS A 99 -3.06 -4.26 -12.31
C CYS A 99 -4.12 -3.36 -11.67
N GLN A 100 -3.92 -2.06 -11.68
CA GLN A 100 -4.76 -1.10 -10.98
C GLN A 100 -5.57 -0.25 -11.94
N LYS A 101 -6.74 0.19 -11.45
CA LYS A 101 -7.62 1.09 -12.18
C LYS A 101 -8.06 2.20 -11.22
N PRO A 102 -7.46 3.39 -11.30
CA PRO A 102 -7.83 4.49 -10.42
C PRO A 102 -9.32 4.81 -10.48
N LEU A 103 -9.86 5.34 -9.39
CA LEU A 103 -11.24 5.78 -9.33
C LEU A 103 -11.45 6.97 -10.28
N PRO A 104 -12.69 7.22 -10.73
CA PRO A 104 -12.96 8.36 -11.63
C PRO A 104 -12.41 9.68 -11.06
N GLY A 105 -11.66 10.40 -11.90
CA GLY A 105 -11.03 11.65 -11.51
C GLY A 105 -9.70 11.52 -10.79
N GLU A 106 -9.29 10.30 -10.43
CA GLU A 106 -8.04 10.06 -9.74
C GLU A 106 -6.98 9.52 -10.70
N LYS A 107 -5.71 9.78 -10.39
CA LYS A 107 -4.57 9.27 -11.18
C LYS A 107 -3.87 8.10 -10.50
N PHE A 108 -4.13 7.92 -9.23
CA PHE A 108 -3.47 6.90 -8.40
C PHE A 108 -4.44 6.51 -7.28
N TRP A 109 -3.93 6.04 -6.16
CA TRP A 109 -4.75 5.72 -5.00
C TRP A 109 -5.46 6.97 -4.49
N LYS A 110 -6.70 6.80 -4.01
CA LYS A 110 -7.46 7.87 -3.38
C LYS A 110 -7.37 7.73 -1.87
N ASP A 111 -7.05 8.82 -1.19
CA ASP A 111 -7.04 8.84 0.28
C ASP A 111 -8.44 8.71 0.84
N MET A 112 -8.57 7.86 1.86
CA MET A 112 -9.79 7.74 2.65
C MET A 112 -9.63 8.58 3.92
N LYS A 113 -10.74 9.17 4.37
CA LYS A 113 -10.72 10.00 5.57
C LYS A 113 -10.80 9.12 6.82
N LEU A 114 -9.86 9.25 7.73
CA LEU A 114 -9.92 8.61 9.03
C LEU A 114 -10.98 9.30 9.88
N LEU A 115 -12.05 8.59 10.25
CA LEU A 115 -13.15 9.14 11.02
C LEU A 115 -13.04 8.84 12.51
N PHE A 116 -12.51 7.67 12.85
CA PHE A 116 -12.46 7.21 14.23
C PHE A 116 -11.30 6.24 14.42
N GLN A 117 -10.65 6.34 15.55
CA GLN A 117 -9.59 5.44 15.92
C GLN A 117 -9.71 5.11 17.39
N TYR A 118 -9.81 3.81 17.71
CA TYR A 118 -9.78 3.35 19.09
C TYR A 118 -8.33 3.14 19.50
N ARG A 119 -7.98 3.69 20.65
CA ARG A 119 -6.68 3.47 21.28
C ARG A 119 -6.88 2.97 22.70
N LYS A 120 -6.10 1.98 23.05
CA LYS A 120 -6.11 1.41 24.38
C LYS A 120 -5.18 2.16 25.30
#